data_c2e1b9acd88297b2257b71fdf07ae307
#
_entry.id   c2e1b9acd88297b2257b71fdf07ae307
#
_cell.length_a   1.000
_cell.length_b   1.000
_cell.length_c   1.000
_cell.angle_alpha   90.00
_cell.angle_beta   90.00
_cell.angle_gamma   90.00
#
_symmetry.space_group_name_H-M   'P 1'
#
loop_
_entity.id
_entity.type
_entity.pdbx_description
1 polymer ?
#
loop_
_entity_poly.entity_id
_entity_poly.type
_entity_poly.pdbx_seq_one_letter_code
_entity_poly.pdbx_strand_id
1 'polypeptide(L)' 'GGREAEAEKVALGAAARRLPGREREIMQLRFGLDGRREHTQKEVADHIGISQSYISRLEKRILKRLAVELREE' A
#
# COMPACT_ATOMS: atom_id res chain seq x y z
N GLY A 1 -2.22 -10.62 -16.48
CA GLY A 1 -1.34 -9.93 -17.41
C GLY A 1 -0.96 -8.54 -16.92
N GLY A 2 -0.15 -7.85 -17.73
CA GLY A 2 0.40 -6.55 -17.37
C GLY A 2 -0.65 -5.46 -17.11
N ARG A 3 -1.74 -5.49 -17.85
CA ARG A 3 -2.80 -4.50 -17.69
C ARG A 3 -3.50 -4.61 -16.35
N GLU A 4 -3.72 -5.84 -15.91
CA GLU A 4 -4.39 -6.08 -14.63
C GLU A 4 -3.52 -5.62 -13.47
N ALA A 5 -2.21 -5.92 -13.54
CA ALA A 5 -1.27 -5.49 -12.52
C ALA A 5 -1.17 -3.97 -12.46
N GLU A 6 -1.16 -3.30 -13.61
CA GLU A 6 -1.14 -1.84 -13.64
C GLU A 6 -2.44 -1.22 -13.11
N ALA A 7 -3.59 -1.80 -13.46
CA ALA A 7 -4.88 -1.33 -12.96
C ALA A 7 -4.95 -1.48 -11.44
N GLU A 8 -4.46 -2.59 -10.91
CA GLU A 8 -4.40 -2.81 -9.47
C GLU A 8 -3.48 -1.79 -8.80
N LYS A 9 -2.33 -1.51 -9.41
CA LYS A 9 -1.39 -0.53 -8.87
C LYS A 9 -1.98 0.88 -8.87
N VAL A 10 -2.69 1.26 -9.92
CA VAL A 10 -3.36 2.56 -10.00
C VAL A 10 -4.45 2.67 -8.91
N ALA A 11 -5.26 1.63 -8.76
CA ALA A 11 -6.30 1.61 -7.73
C ALA A 11 -5.70 1.69 -6.34
N LEU A 12 -4.60 0.98 -6.11
CA LEU A 12 -3.91 1.00 -4.83
C LEU A 12 -3.32 2.38 -4.55
N GLY A 13 -2.76 3.03 -5.56
CA GLY A 13 -2.24 4.39 -5.43
C GLY A 13 -3.32 5.39 -5.07
N ALA A 14 -4.49 5.29 -5.70
CA ALA A 14 -5.62 6.15 -5.38
C ALA A 14 -6.10 5.93 -3.94
N ALA A 15 -6.17 4.67 -3.49
CA ALA A 15 -6.54 4.36 -2.12
C ALA A 15 -5.50 4.90 -1.12
N ALA A 16 -4.23 4.76 -1.45
CA ALA A 16 -3.14 5.22 -0.57
C ALA A 16 -3.18 6.74 -0.39
N ARG A 17 -3.55 7.49 -1.43
CA ARG A 17 -3.63 8.95 -1.34
C ARG A 17 -4.69 9.43 -0.37
N ARG A 18 -5.68 8.61 -0.06
CA ARG A 18 -6.74 8.94 0.90
C ARG A 18 -6.34 8.66 2.34
N LEU A 19 -5.19 8.02 2.54
CA LEU A 19 -4.72 7.69 3.89
C LEU A 19 -4.02 8.87 4.55
N PRO A 20 -4.06 8.96 5.89
CA PRO A 20 -3.28 9.97 6.59
C PRO A 20 -1.78 9.71 6.43
N GLY A 21 -1.00 10.77 6.64
CA GLY A 21 0.41 10.87 6.29
C GLY A 21 1.28 9.64 6.45
N ARG A 22 1.39 9.09 7.67
CA ARG A 22 2.29 7.96 7.91
C ARG A 22 1.82 6.68 7.18
N GLU A 23 0.52 6.43 7.22
CA GLU A 23 -0.04 5.26 6.55
C GLU A 23 0.15 5.35 5.03
N ARG A 24 -0.04 6.54 4.48
CA ARG A 24 0.20 6.77 3.06
C ARG A 24 1.64 6.53 2.70
N GLU A 25 2.58 7.05 3.49
CA GLU A 25 4.01 6.85 3.25
C GLU A 25 4.38 5.36 3.29
N ILE A 26 3.86 4.62 4.26
CA ILE A 26 4.09 3.19 4.37
C ILE A 26 3.65 2.46 3.09
N MET A 27 2.45 2.77 2.61
CA MET A 27 1.93 2.12 1.41
C MET A 27 2.70 2.53 0.17
N GLN A 28 3.10 3.79 0.06
CA GLN A 28 3.91 4.25 -1.07
C GLN A 28 5.24 3.54 -1.14
N LEU A 29 5.91 3.37 -0.01
CA LEU A 29 7.19 2.66 0.06
C LEU A 29 7.01 1.17 -0.18
N ARG A 30 5.99 0.58 0.43
CA ARG A 30 5.78 -0.86 0.36
C ARG A 30 5.45 -1.33 -1.07
N PHE A 31 4.66 -0.56 -1.80
CA PHE A 31 4.19 -0.95 -3.13
C PHE A 31 4.82 -0.15 -4.27
N GLY A 32 5.80 0.68 -3.96
CA GLY A 32 6.49 1.46 -4.99
C GLY A 32 5.58 2.42 -5.72
N LEU A 33 4.77 3.19 -4.98
CA LEU A 33 3.83 4.15 -5.56
C LEU A 33 4.48 5.53 -5.72
N ASP A 34 3.92 6.34 -6.61
CA ASP A 34 4.37 7.72 -6.85
C ASP A 34 5.87 7.81 -7.17
N GLY A 35 6.34 6.91 -8.03
CA GLY A 35 7.73 6.92 -8.48
C GLY A 35 8.74 6.36 -7.47
N ARG A 36 8.26 5.87 -6.34
CA ARG A 36 9.14 5.28 -5.33
C ARG A 36 9.45 3.82 -5.65
N ARG A 37 10.61 3.35 -5.18
CA ARG A 37 11.00 1.95 -5.30
C ARG A 37 10.18 1.10 -4.31
N GLU A 38 9.80 -0.09 -4.74
CA GLU A 38 9.12 -1.05 -3.87
C GLU A 38 10.08 -1.55 -2.77
N HIS A 39 9.59 -1.60 -1.54
CA HIS A 39 10.35 -2.04 -0.38
C HIS A 39 9.65 -3.23 0.29
N THR A 40 10.43 -4.07 0.96
CA THR A 40 9.86 -5.15 1.77
C THR A 40 9.24 -4.58 3.05
N GLN A 41 8.38 -5.36 3.70
CA GLN A 41 7.82 -4.95 4.99
C GLN A 41 8.91 -4.65 6.00
N LYS A 42 9.95 -5.48 6.02
CA LYS A 42 11.06 -5.29 6.93
C LYS A 42 11.81 -3.99 6.66
N GLU A 43 12.08 -3.70 5.39
CA GLU A 43 12.74 -2.45 5.01
C GLU A 43 11.95 -1.23 5.46
N VAL A 44 10.63 -1.26 5.25
CA VAL A 44 9.77 -0.16 5.67
C VAL A 44 9.75 -0.03 7.18
N ALA A 45 9.66 -1.15 7.89
CA ALA A 45 9.68 -1.16 9.36
C ALA A 45 10.96 -0.53 9.90
N ASP A 46 12.10 -0.93 9.34
CA ASP A 46 13.40 -0.40 9.76
C ASP A 46 13.53 1.10 9.44
N HIS A 47 13.06 1.50 8.28
CA HIS A 47 13.16 2.89 7.83
C HIS A 47 12.32 3.85 8.68
N ILE A 48 11.10 3.44 9.00
CA ILE A 48 10.16 4.30 9.73
C ILE A 48 10.29 4.14 11.24
N GLY A 49 10.85 3.02 11.68
CA GLY A 49 11.04 2.76 13.11
C GLY A 49 9.81 2.21 13.80
N ILE A 50 9.03 1.38 13.11
CA ILE A 50 7.86 0.72 13.66
C ILE A 50 7.97 -0.79 13.45
N SER A 51 7.09 -1.56 14.07
CA SER A 51 7.16 -3.01 13.96
C SER A 51 6.67 -3.51 12.59
N GLN A 52 7.29 -4.58 12.11
CA GLN A 52 6.85 -5.23 10.88
C GLN A 52 5.42 -5.78 11.03
N SER A 53 5.06 -6.23 12.23
CA SER A 53 3.71 -6.70 12.52
C SER A 53 2.66 -5.62 12.26
N TYR A 54 2.97 -4.39 12.66
CA TYR A 54 2.07 -3.26 12.41
C TYR A 54 1.87 -3.05 10.91
N ILE A 55 2.96 -3.07 10.15
CA ILE A 55 2.91 -2.89 8.70
C ILE A 55 2.09 -4.00 8.05
N SER A 56 2.28 -5.23 8.48
CA SER A 56 1.53 -6.36 7.95
C SER A 56 0.02 -6.20 8.19
N ARG A 57 -0.36 -5.80 9.41
CA ARG A 57 -1.77 -5.56 9.73
C ARG A 57 -2.36 -4.41 8.93
N LEU A 58 -1.59 -3.34 8.77
CA LEU A 58 -2.01 -2.18 7.99
C LEU A 58 -2.27 -2.55 6.54
N GLU A 59 -1.35 -3.29 5.92
CA GLU A 59 -1.52 -3.75 4.55
C GLU A 59 -2.79 -4.58 4.38
N LYS A 60 -3.00 -5.53 5.27
CA LYS A 60 -4.18 -6.40 5.19
C LYS A 60 -5.46 -5.60 5.28
N ARG A 61 -5.51 -4.63 6.19
CA ARG A 61 -6.68 -3.78 6.37
C ARG A 61 -6.97 -2.95 5.11
N ILE A 62 -5.93 -2.37 4.54
CA ILE A 62 -6.07 -1.51 3.37
C ILE A 62 -6.45 -2.32 2.14
N LEU A 63 -5.79 -3.45 1.91
CA LEU A 63 -6.09 -4.31 0.77
C LEU A 63 -7.51 -4.88 0.86
N LYS A 64 -7.96 -5.20 2.05
CA LYS A 64 -9.32 -5.68 2.26
C LYS A 64 -10.35 -4.61 1.93
N ARG A 65 -10.10 -3.37 2.37
CA ARG A 65 -10.97 -2.24 2.06
C ARG A 65 -11.01 -1.98 0.55
N LEU A 66 -9.85 -2.02 -0.09
CA LEU A 66 -9.76 -1.82 -1.53
C LEU A 66 -10.55 -2.89 -2.29
N ALA A 67 -10.45 -4.15 -1.86
CA ALA A 67 -11.20 -5.24 -2.48
C ALA A 67 -12.70 -5.01 -2.39
N VAL A 68 -13.19 -4.49 -1.26
CA VAL A 68 -14.61 -4.16 -1.08
C VAL A 68 -15.00 -3.02 -2.03
N GLU A 69 -14.21 -1.97 -2.09
CA GLU A 69 -14.49 -0.83 -2.96
C GLU A 69 -14.57 -1.25 -4.43
N LEU A 70 -13.65 -2.10 -4.87
CA LEU A 70 -13.66 -2.58 -6.26
C LEU A 70 -14.86 -3.45 -6.57
N ARG A 71 -15.37 -4.19 -5.59
CA ARG A 71 -16.55 -5.01 -5.79
C ARG A 71 -17.85 -4.20 -5.91
N GLU A 72 -17.86 -3.02 -5.32
CA GLU A 72 -19.04 -2.15 -5.36
C GLU A 72 -19.17 -1.38 -6.69
N GLU A 73 -18.12 -1.36 -7.48
CA GLU A 73 -18.16 -0.75 -8.80
C GLU A 73 -18.69 -1.74 -9.83
#